data_6cdd9fc917dc92939a2d7179332e00ac
#
_entry.id   6cdd9fc917dc92939a2d7179332e00ac
#
_cell.length_a   1.000
_cell.length_b   1.000
_cell.length_c   1.000
_cell.angle_alpha   90.00
_cell.angle_beta   90.00
_cell.angle_gamma   90.00
#
_symmetry.space_group_name_H-M   'P 1'
#
loop_
_entity.id
_entity.type
_entity.pdbx_description
1 polymer ?
#
loop_
_entity_poly.entity_id
_entity_poly.type
_entity_poly.pdbx_seq_one_letter_code
_entity_poly.pdbx_strand_id
1 'polypeptide(L)'
;MKAIRIKFFQETASFKLPMWNGSILPTYPLPPYSTVIGMIHTLCQWNTTHRIKLSIVCNNQQLGAAQQGLYRGYIGGTTFSKITEEMEARWPIIVEGAFDDYIGFTTRIYTTEFLVDRYYTLHVTTENEEDFNKIIEVFNYPPVYPSLGRWEDSIRIDEVKIVEIADELVNGKLNCFAWLPERYSSLQGFSTVWKIPTYYNLVRDKRKFEYIKCYFGERGDLATFRLDEEGEHVLLI
;
A
#
# COMPACT_ATOMS: atom_id res chain seq x y z
N MET A 1 1.72 -24.22 -6.98
CA MET A 1 2.75 -23.35 -6.32
C MET A 1 2.25 -22.98 -4.94
N LYS A 2 3.05 -23.22 -3.89
CA LYS A 2 2.70 -22.97 -2.47
C LYS A 2 2.72 -21.47 -2.16
N ALA A 3 1.72 -20.97 -1.46
CA ALA A 3 1.60 -19.57 -1.02
C ALA A 3 0.95 -19.48 0.36
N ILE A 4 1.14 -18.34 1.01
CA ILE A 4 0.44 -17.96 2.24
C ILE A 4 -0.70 -17.08 1.85
N ARG A 5 -1.93 -17.49 2.16
CA ARG A 5 -3.12 -16.65 2.03
C ARG A 5 -3.42 -16.00 3.37
N ILE A 6 -3.60 -14.69 3.35
CA ILE A 6 -3.94 -13.90 4.52
C ILE A 6 -5.19 -13.10 4.18
N LYS A 7 -6.29 -13.35 4.90
CA LYS A 7 -7.51 -12.53 4.81
C LYS A 7 -7.53 -11.57 5.98
N PHE A 8 -7.80 -10.32 5.69
CA PHE A 8 -7.88 -9.29 6.73
C PHE A 8 -8.90 -8.22 6.41
N PHE A 9 -9.42 -7.63 7.46
CA PHE A 9 -10.34 -6.50 7.42
C PHE A 9 -9.65 -5.22 7.85
N GLN A 10 -10.01 -4.13 7.22
CA GLN A 10 -9.55 -2.78 7.55
C GLN A 10 -10.74 -1.83 7.53
N GLU A 11 -11.04 -1.21 8.68
CA GLU A 11 -12.17 -0.31 8.84
C GLU A 11 -11.98 0.97 8.02
N THR A 12 -10.81 1.58 8.13
CA THR A 12 -10.43 2.76 7.34
C THR A 12 -9.03 2.58 6.76
N ALA A 13 -8.81 3.12 5.56
CA ALA A 13 -7.50 3.16 4.94
C ALA A 13 -7.33 4.41 4.08
N SER A 14 -6.11 4.95 4.04
CA SER A 14 -5.74 6.00 3.10
C SER A 14 -4.36 5.72 2.53
N PHE A 15 -4.31 5.46 1.23
CA PHE A 15 -3.08 5.22 0.47
C PHE A 15 -2.78 6.44 -0.39
N LYS A 16 -2.18 7.45 0.23
CA LYS A 16 -1.97 8.76 -0.39
C LYS A 16 -1.30 8.67 -1.76
N LEU A 17 -1.91 9.33 -2.75
CA LEU A 17 -1.31 9.51 -4.08
C LEU A 17 -0.08 10.45 -3.99
N PRO A 18 1.06 10.09 -4.59
CA PRO A 18 2.23 10.95 -4.62
C PRO A 18 1.99 12.18 -5.51
N MET A 19 2.73 13.25 -5.24
CA MET A 19 2.74 14.48 -6.05
C MET A 19 1.41 15.26 -6.09
N TRP A 20 0.55 15.11 -5.09
CA TRP A 20 -0.65 15.91 -4.97
C TRP A 20 -0.39 17.14 -4.09
N ASN A 21 -0.58 18.34 -4.66
CA ASN A 21 -0.33 19.62 -3.97
C ASN A 21 -1.62 20.37 -3.60
N GLY A 22 -2.78 19.75 -3.77
CA GLY A 22 -4.08 20.34 -3.44
C GLY A 22 -4.42 20.29 -1.94
N SER A 23 -5.55 20.90 -1.60
CA SER A 23 -6.14 20.79 -0.25
C SER A 23 -6.88 19.49 -0.02
N ILE A 24 -7.08 18.68 -1.04
CA ILE A 24 -7.65 17.33 -0.96
C ILE A 24 -6.50 16.35 -1.20
N LEU A 25 -6.36 15.36 -0.33
CA LEU A 25 -5.39 14.27 -0.44
C LEU A 25 -6.12 13.01 -0.90
N PRO A 26 -6.09 12.70 -2.20
CA PRO A 26 -6.76 11.52 -2.73
C PRO A 26 -6.02 10.23 -2.34
N THR A 27 -6.77 9.12 -2.27
CA THR A 27 -6.26 7.79 -2.00
C THR A 27 -6.20 6.94 -3.26
N TYR A 28 -5.24 6.02 -3.33
CA TYR A 28 -5.33 4.89 -4.25
C TYR A 28 -6.57 4.04 -3.90
N PRO A 29 -7.26 3.45 -4.89
CA PRO A 29 -8.43 2.59 -4.65
C PRO A 29 -8.06 1.25 -3.99
N LEU A 30 -6.81 0.84 -4.08
CA LEU A 30 -6.23 -0.35 -3.43
C LEU A 30 -4.85 -0.01 -2.88
N PRO A 31 -4.35 -0.75 -1.88
CA PRO A 31 -3.01 -0.55 -1.37
C PRO A 31 -1.96 -0.74 -2.48
N PRO A 32 -1.01 0.18 -2.62
CA PRO A 32 0.16 -0.03 -3.47
C PRO A 32 0.99 -1.21 -2.97
N TYR A 33 1.61 -1.96 -3.88
CA TYR A 33 2.43 -3.12 -3.49
C TYR A 33 3.55 -2.76 -2.50
N SER A 34 4.20 -1.60 -2.67
CA SER A 34 5.22 -1.13 -1.73
C SER A 34 4.72 -0.97 -0.30
N THR A 35 3.43 -0.59 -0.14
CA THR A 35 2.81 -0.44 1.18
C THR A 35 2.61 -1.80 1.84
N VAL A 36 2.13 -2.79 1.07
CA VAL A 36 1.97 -4.17 1.55
C VAL A 36 3.33 -4.81 1.87
N ILE A 37 4.32 -4.65 0.98
CA ILE A 37 5.69 -5.12 1.21
C ILE A 37 6.26 -4.48 2.49
N GLY A 38 6.06 -3.18 2.68
CA GLY A 38 6.50 -2.47 3.87
C GLY A 38 5.87 -2.99 5.15
N MET A 39 4.57 -3.30 5.15
CA MET A 39 3.88 -3.93 6.27
C MET A 39 4.51 -5.30 6.61
N ILE A 40 4.71 -6.16 5.62
CA ILE A 40 5.33 -7.49 5.82
C ILE A 40 6.75 -7.34 6.40
N HIS A 41 7.58 -6.44 5.84
CA HIS A 41 8.93 -6.20 6.36
C HIS A 41 8.92 -5.70 7.81
N THR A 42 7.98 -4.83 8.15
CA THR A 42 7.83 -4.32 9.53
C THR A 42 7.44 -5.43 10.49
N LEU A 43 6.45 -6.26 10.13
CA LEU A 43 6.03 -7.39 10.96
C LEU A 43 7.15 -8.43 11.13
N CYS A 44 7.87 -8.74 10.05
CA CYS A 44 9.01 -9.65 10.09
C CYS A 44 10.25 -9.06 10.76
N GLN A 45 10.25 -7.75 11.07
CA GLN A 45 11.41 -7.01 11.60
C GLN A 45 12.64 -7.09 10.70
N TRP A 46 12.44 -7.12 9.38
CA TRP A 46 13.52 -7.19 8.41
C TRP A 46 14.16 -5.82 8.19
N ASN A 47 15.48 -5.79 8.35
CA ASN A 47 16.29 -4.59 8.12
C ASN A 47 16.91 -4.54 6.71
N THR A 48 16.81 -5.65 5.98
CA THR A 48 17.29 -5.80 4.59
C THR A 48 16.12 -6.09 3.67
N THR A 49 16.33 -5.94 2.36
CA THR A 49 15.28 -6.21 1.37
C THR A 49 15.14 -7.72 1.15
N HIS A 50 13.99 -8.26 1.47
CA HIS A 50 13.58 -9.63 1.16
C HIS A 50 12.61 -9.60 -0.03
N ARG A 51 12.95 -10.32 -1.10
CA ARG A 51 12.13 -10.37 -2.32
C ARG A 51 11.03 -11.40 -2.14
N ILE A 52 9.79 -10.95 -2.19
CA ILE A 52 8.57 -11.75 -2.12
C ILE A 52 7.69 -11.47 -3.33
N LYS A 53 6.96 -12.45 -3.79
CA LYS A 53 5.90 -12.25 -4.80
C LYS A 53 4.58 -12.15 -4.05
N LEU A 54 3.75 -11.20 -4.42
CA LEU A 54 2.47 -11.00 -3.76
C LEU A 54 1.34 -10.63 -4.72
N SER A 55 0.14 -10.98 -4.32
CA SER A 55 -1.11 -10.56 -4.94
C SER A 55 -2.01 -10.01 -3.84
N ILE A 56 -2.62 -8.86 -4.05
CA ILE A 56 -3.63 -8.31 -3.16
C ILE A 56 -4.88 -7.97 -3.93
N VAL A 57 -6.01 -8.46 -3.46
CA VAL A 57 -7.34 -8.20 -4.01
C VAL A 57 -8.28 -7.72 -2.90
N CYS A 58 -9.30 -6.94 -3.28
CA CYS A 58 -10.33 -6.50 -2.37
C CYS A 58 -11.65 -7.21 -2.72
N ASN A 59 -12.23 -7.88 -1.73
CA ASN A 59 -13.37 -8.77 -1.92
C ASN A 59 -14.73 -8.09 -1.68
N ASN A 60 -14.77 -6.81 -1.36
CA ASN A 60 -16.03 -6.08 -1.16
C ASN A 60 -16.90 -6.08 -2.41
N GLN A 61 -18.20 -6.08 -2.22
CA GLN A 61 -19.14 -6.04 -3.34
C GLN A 61 -19.12 -4.69 -4.07
N GLN A 62 -18.82 -3.63 -3.36
CA GLN A 62 -18.66 -2.29 -3.90
C GLN A 62 -17.45 -1.62 -3.25
N LEU A 63 -16.69 -0.86 -4.03
CA LEU A 63 -15.82 0.15 -3.46
C LEU A 63 -16.75 1.20 -2.85
N GLY A 64 -17.05 1.11 -1.57
CA GLY A 64 -17.81 2.15 -0.87
C GLY A 64 -17.22 3.51 -1.17
N ALA A 65 -18.04 4.54 -1.18
CA ALA A 65 -17.60 5.91 -1.38
C ALA A 65 -16.45 6.22 -0.41
N ALA A 66 -15.39 6.83 -0.93
CA ALA A 66 -14.33 7.34 -0.09
C ALA A 66 -14.93 8.41 0.82
N GLN A 67 -14.84 8.22 2.14
CA GLN A 67 -15.22 9.26 3.08
C GLN A 67 -14.11 10.31 3.12
N GLN A 68 -14.50 11.55 3.38
CA GLN A 68 -13.56 12.66 3.52
C GLN A 68 -13.47 13.07 4.98
N GLY A 69 -12.24 13.11 5.50
CA GLY A 69 -11.95 13.62 6.83
C GLY A 69 -11.20 14.94 6.77
N LEU A 70 -11.51 15.86 7.68
CA LEU A 70 -10.81 17.12 7.82
C LEU A 70 -9.65 16.97 8.81
N TYR A 71 -8.43 17.21 8.35
CA TYR A 71 -7.23 17.09 9.15
C TYR A 71 -6.45 18.39 9.21
N ARG A 72 -5.86 18.65 10.39
CA ARG A 72 -4.83 19.68 10.53
C ARG A 72 -3.47 18.99 10.44
N GLY A 73 -2.72 19.31 9.41
CA GLY A 73 -1.37 18.77 9.23
C GLY A 73 -0.32 19.86 9.14
N TYR A 74 0.92 19.45 9.32
CA TYR A 74 2.06 20.33 9.14
C TYR A 74 2.51 20.28 7.68
N ILE A 75 2.73 21.45 7.09
CA ILE A 75 3.35 21.57 5.78
C ILE A 75 4.80 21.90 6.02
N GLY A 76 5.68 21.03 5.54
CA GLY A 76 7.12 21.19 5.56
C GLY A 76 7.52 22.50 4.91
N GLY A 77 8.46 23.13 5.51
CA GLY A 77 8.79 24.48 5.28
C GLY A 77 10.10 24.74 4.60
N THR A 78 10.45 25.96 4.66
CA THR A 78 11.68 26.51 4.15
C THR A 78 12.77 26.29 5.21
N THR A 79 13.93 25.83 4.75
CA THR A 79 15.13 25.74 5.58
C THR A 79 15.86 27.08 5.58
N PHE A 80 16.30 27.55 6.73
CA PHE A 80 17.02 28.80 6.86
C PHE A 80 18.13 28.69 7.93
N SER A 81 19.18 29.47 7.73
CA SER A 81 20.40 29.40 8.58
C SER A 81 20.33 30.24 9.85
N LYS A 82 19.36 31.12 9.98
CA LYS A 82 19.16 32.00 11.14
C LYS A 82 17.67 32.26 11.37
N ILE A 83 17.28 32.30 12.64
CA ILE A 83 15.94 32.74 13.04
C ILE A 83 15.91 34.27 13.03
N THR A 84 14.91 34.85 12.40
CA THR A 84 14.62 36.30 12.42
C THR A 84 13.19 36.52 12.87
N GLU A 85 12.86 37.69 13.40
CA GLU A 85 11.49 38.05 13.82
C GLU A 85 10.46 37.88 12.68
N GLU A 86 10.85 38.17 11.44
CA GLU A 86 9.99 37.95 10.27
C GLU A 86 9.72 36.45 10.02
N MET A 87 10.69 35.60 10.30
CA MET A 87 10.54 34.14 10.16
C MET A 87 9.68 33.56 11.27
N GLU A 88 9.86 34.02 12.52
CA GLU A 88 8.99 33.61 13.64
C GLU A 88 7.54 34.02 13.41
N ALA A 89 7.30 35.22 12.86
CA ALA A 89 5.97 35.68 12.50
C ALA A 89 5.33 34.84 11.39
N ARG A 90 6.13 34.36 10.44
CA ARG A 90 5.65 33.59 9.27
C ARG A 90 5.54 32.10 9.55
N TRP A 91 6.39 31.54 10.42
CA TRP A 91 6.49 30.11 10.69
C TRP A 91 6.23 29.87 12.18
N PRO A 92 4.97 29.53 12.57
CA PRO A 92 4.60 29.37 13.97
C PRO A 92 5.29 28.18 14.66
N ILE A 93 5.92 27.29 13.88
CA ILE A 93 6.70 26.17 14.41
C ILE A 93 8.05 26.17 13.70
N ILE A 94 9.11 26.33 14.47
CA ILE A 94 10.49 26.26 13.99
C ILE A 94 11.20 25.16 14.79
N VAL A 95 11.86 24.25 14.10
CA VAL A 95 12.67 23.19 14.70
C VAL A 95 14.10 23.25 14.19
N GLU A 96 15.05 22.84 15.01
CA GLU A 96 16.44 22.68 14.60
C GLU A 96 16.56 21.53 13.60
N GLY A 97 17.26 21.78 12.51
CA GLY A 97 17.61 20.77 11.52
C GLY A 97 18.90 20.05 11.86
N ALA A 98 19.30 19.11 11.02
CA ALA A 98 20.46 18.25 11.25
C ALA A 98 21.82 18.91 10.96
N PHE A 99 21.85 20.10 10.33
CA PHE A 99 23.07 20.75 9.82
C PHE A 99 23.17 22.21 10.25
N ASP A 100 22.95 22.50 11.54
CA ASP A 100 22.95 23.86 12.09
C ASP A 100 22.01 24.82 11.33
N ASP A 101 20.92 24.28 10.83
CA ASP A 101 19.86 24.98 10.11
C ASP A 101 18.54 24.91 10.89
N TYR A 102 17.58 25.72 10.49
CA TYR A 102 16.23 25.75 11.08
C TYR A 102 15.22 25.43 10.00
N ILE A 103 14.20 24.67 10.37
CA ILE A 103 13.10 24.31 9.48
C ILE A 103 11.81 24.90 10.03
N GLY A 104 11.20 25.79 9.25
CA GLY A 104 9.92 26.38 9.59
C GLY A 104 8.76 25.52 9.10
N PHE A 105 7.75 25.33 9.95
CA PHE A 105 6.51 24.63 9.62
C PHE A 105 5.31 25.54 9.85
N THR A 106 4.30 25.38 9.01
CA THR A 106 2.99 25.98 9.21
C THR A 106 1.91 24.89 9.25
N THR A 107 0.80 25.19 9.89
CA THR A 107 -0.35 24.27 9.90
C THR A 107 -1.30 24.60 8.77
N ARG A 108 -1.85 23.57 8.13
CA ARG A 108 -2.87 23.70 7.12
C ARG A 108 -3.98 22.69 7.35
N ILE A 109 -5.20 23.09 7.05
CA ILE A 109 -6.34 22.18 7.01
C ILE A 109 -6.39 21.55 5.62
N TYR A 110 -6.53 20.25 5.56
CA TYR A 110 -6.70 19.51 4.31
C TYR A 110 -7.74 18.39 4.48
N THR A 111 -8.33 18.01 3.38
CA THR A 111 -9.28 16.90 3.32
C THR A 111 -8.55 15.65 2.85
N THR A 112 -8.68 14.56 3.60
CA THR A 112 -8.12 13.25 3.21
C THR A 112 -9.26 12.33 2.81
N GLU A 113 -9.10 11.65 1.68
CA GLU A 113 -10.00 10.58 1.28
C GLU A 113 -9.66 9.29 2.01
N PHE A 114 -10.71 8.56 2.40
CA PHE A 114 -10.60 7.24 3.05
C PHE A 114 -11.38 6.19 2.27
N LEU A 115 -10.80 5.01 2.20
CA LEU A 115 -11.51 3.78 1.91
C LEU A 115 -12.09 3.25 3.21
N VAL A 116 -13.30 2.75 3.18
CA VAL A 116 -14.02 2.29 4.38
C VAL A 116 -14.44 0.84 4.19
N ASP A 117 -14.39 0.06 5.28
CA ASP A 117 -14.83 -1.35 5.35
C ASP A 117 -14.23 -2.22 4.26
N ARG A 118 -12.90 -2.38 4.26
CA ARG A 118 -12.21 -3.16 3.24
C ARG A 118 -11.88 -4.57 3.71
N TYR A 119 -12.25 -5.54 2.88
CA TYR A 119 -11.87 -6.95 3.05
C TYR A 119 -10.86 -7.33 1.98
N TYR A 120 -9.67 -7.63 2.40
CA TYR A 120 -8.57 -7.98 1.50
C TYR A 120 -8.21 -9.45 1.59
N THR A 121 -7.87 -10.04 0.45
CA THR A 121 -7.15 -11.31 0.37
C THR A 121 -5.76 -11.05 -0.20
N LEU A 122 -4.76 -11.38 0.58
CA LEU A 122 -3.35 -11.28 0.23
C LEU A 122 -2.79 -12.68 0.04
N HIS A 123 -2.14 -12.93 -1.10
CA HIS A 123 -1.32 -14.12 -1.31
C HIS A 123 0.14 -13.71 -1.35
N VAL A 124 0.96 -14.38 -0.59
CA VAL A 124 2.41 -14.15 -0.52
C VAL A 124 3.15 -15.44 -0.79
N THR A 125 4.16 -15.38 -1.66
CA THR A 125 5.06 -16.50 -1.90
C THR A 125 6.50 -16.01 -1.99
N THR A 126 7.42 -16.84 -1.58
CA THR A 126 8.86 -16.62 -1.65
C THR A 126 9.58 -17.94 -1.93
N GLU A 127 10.76 -17.86 -2.51
CA GLU A 127 11.62 -19.01 -2.76
C GLU A 127 12.45 -19.39 -1.53
N ASN A 128 12.53 -18.49 -0.53
CA ASN A 128 13.23 -18.74 0.73
C ASN A 128 12.25 -19.32 1.76
N GLU A 129 12.51 -20.54 2.21
CA GLU A 129 11.66 -21.24 3.18
C GLU A 129 11.70 -20.60 4.58
N GLU A 130 12.81 -19.98 4.97
CA GLU A 130 12.91 -19.26 6.26
C GLU A 130 12.00 -18.03 6.23
N ASP A 131 12.02 -17.24 5.13
CA ASP A 131 11.15 -16.10 4.95
C ASP A 131 9.68 -16.52 4.93
N PHE A 132 9.38 -17.64 4.26
CA PHE A 132 8.03 -18.20 4.19
C PHE A 132 7.49 -18.52 5.59
N ASN A 133 8.28 -19.24 6.39
CA ASN A 133 7.90 -19.60 7.74
C ASN A 133 7.81 -18.38 8.66
N LYS A 134 8.72 -17.41 8.50
CA LYS A 134 8.69 -16.16 9.27
C LYS A 134 7.43 -15.34 8.99
N ILE A 135 6.99 -15.25 7.73
CA ILE A 135 5.75 -14.55 7.37
C ILE A 135 4.54 -15.22 8.04
N ILE A 136 4.44 -16.55 8.00
CA ILE A 136 3.37 -17.29 8.68
C ILE A 136 3.36 -16.99 10.19
N GLU A 137 4.52 -17.06 10.82
CA GLU A 137 4.68 -16.81 12.25
C GLU A 137 4.14 -15.42 12.63
N VAL A 138 4.62 -14.37 11.95
CA VAL A 138 4.29 -12.99 12.32
C VAL A 138 2.87 -12.58 12.00
N PHE A 139 2.21 -13.20 11.03
CA PHE A 139 0.79 -12.96 10.80
C PHE A 139 -0.13 -13.72 11.76
N ASN A 140 0.31 -14.86 12.31
CA ASN A 140 -0.40 -15.54 13.39
C ASN A 140 -0.17 -14.87 14.74
N TYR A 141 1.05 -14.37 14.99
CA TYR A 141 1.47 -13.74 16.25
C TYR A 141 2.24 -12.46 15.98
N PRO A 142 1.55 -11.36 15.61
CA PRO A 142 2.21 -10.12 15.24
C PRO A 142 3.02 -9.52 16.39
N PRO A 143 4.31 -9.23 16.21
CA PRO A 143 5.16 -8.65 17.25
C PRO A 143 4.81 -7.17 17.55
N VAL A 144 4.14 -6.51 16.60
CA VAL A 144 3.63 -5.16 16.70
C VAL A 144 2.22 -5.12 16.13
N TYR A 145 1.45 -4.10 16.50
CA TYR A 145 0.09 -3.96 15.97
C TYR A 145 0.11 -3.75 14.45
N PRO A 146 -0.51 -4.63 13.65
CA PRO A 146 -0.44 -4.55 12.20
C PRO A 146 -1.27 -3.39 11.66
N SER A 147 -0.67 -2.58 10.80
CA SER A 147 -1.32 -1.47 10.10
C SER A 147 -0.95 -1.46 8.62
N LEU A 148 -1.85 -0.99 7.76
CA LEU A 148 -1.62 -0.90 6.33
C LEU A 148 -2.04 0.48 5.82
N GLY A 149 -1.06 1.28 5.39
CA GLY A 149 -1.23 2.67 5.01
C GLY A 149 -0.66 3.59 6.07
N ARG A 150 -1.51 4.32 6.78
CA ARG A 150 -1.07 5.15 7.91
C ARG A 150 -0.92 4.28 9.16
N TRP A 151 -0.19 4.78 10.17
CA TRP A 151 0.02 4.05 11.42
C TRP A 151 -1.30 3.80 12.21
N GLU A 152 -2.28 4.69 12.06
CA GLU A 152 -3.62 4.56 12.65
C GLU A 152 -4.57 3.63 11.86
N ASP A 153 -4.23 3.29 10.61
CA ASP A 153 -5.04 2.41 9.76
C ASP A 153 -4.74 0.94 10.07
N SER A 154 -5.19 0.49 11.24
CA SER A 154 -4.97 -0.88 11.70
C SER A 154 -5.75 -1.92 10.91
N ILE A 155 -5.24 -3.13 10.87
CA ILE A 155 -5.89 -4.27 10.25
C ILE A 155 -6.27 -5.33 11.29
N ARG A 156 -7.38 -6.01 11.06
CA ARG A 156 -7.74 -7.24 11.77
C ARG A 156 -7.46 -8.42 10.88
N ILE A 157 -6.57 -9.29 11.30
CA ILE A 157 -6.26 -10.54 10.57
C ILE A 157 -7.35 -11.55 10.89
N ASP A 158 -8.06 -12.01 9.86
CA ASP A 158 -9.18 -12.95 9.99
C ASP A 158 -8.75 -14.39 9.68
N GLU A 159 -7.77 -14.57 8.75
CA GLU A 159 -7.28 -15.90 8.36
C GLU A 159 -5.81 -15.83 7.95
N VAL A 160 -5.05 -16.85 8.33
CA VAL A 160 -3.71 -17.14 7.81
C VAL A 160 -3.65 -18.62 7.44
N LYS A 161 -3.50 -18.93 6.16
CA LYS A 161 -3.54 -20.30 5.65
C LYS A 161 -2.49 -20.54 4.58
N ILE A 162 -1.90 -21.71 4.54
CA ILE A 162 -1.08 -22.17 3.42
C ILE A 162 -2.01 -22.74 2.37
N VAL A 163 -1.87 -22.30 1.13
CA VAL A 163 -2.70 -22.74 0.00
C VAL A 163 -1.85 -23.06 -1.22
N GLU A 164 -2.39 -23.90 -2.11
CA GLU A 164 -1.79 -24.16 -3.40
C GLU A 164 -2.41 -23.24 -4.48
N ILE A 165 -1.55 -22.51 -5.21
CA ILE A 165 -1.96 -21.72 -6.36
C ILE A 165 -1.77 -22.54 -7.63
N ALA A 166 -2.80 -22.63 -8.45
CA ALA A 166 -2.75 -23.32 -9.74
C ALA A 166 -1.70 -22.69 -10.66
N ASP A 167 -0.98 -23.51 -11.42
CA ASP A 167 0.00 -23.03 -12.37
C ASP A 167 -0.66 -22.49 -13.66
N GLU A 168 -1.85 -22.95 -13.98
CA GLU A 168 -2.62 -22.52 -15.14
C GLU A 168 -3.18 -21.11 -14.94
N LEU A 169 -3.14 -20.34 -16.05
CA LEU A 169 -3.78 -19.04 -16.15
C LEU A 169 -5.21 -19.22 -16.68
N VAL A 170 -6.17 -18.67 -15.97
CA VAL A 170 -7.59 -18.69 -16.33
C VAL A 170 -7.97 -17.34 -16.90
N ASN A 171 -8.67 -17.34 -18.05
CA ASN A 171 -9.31 -16.16 -18.60
C ASN A 171 -10.77 -16.12 -18.13
N GLY A 172 -11.15 -15.06 -17.45
CA GLY A 172 -12.49 -14.98 -16.89
C GLY A 172 -12.84 -13.60 -16.36
N LYS A 173 -14.03 -13.52 -15.76
CA LYS A 173 -14.48 -12.30 -15.10
C LYS A 173 -13.93 -12.25 -13.67
N LEU A 174 -13.41 -11.09 -13.28
CA LEU A 174 -13.03 -10.84 -11.89
C LEU A 174 -14.26 -10.88 -10.97
N ASN A 175 -14.10 -11.49 -9.80
CA ASN A 175 -15.07 -11.42 -8.71
C ASN A 175 -14.64 -10.46 -7.58
N CYS A 176 -13.52 -9.76 -7.77
CA CYS A 176 -12.87 -8.87 -6.82
C CYS A 176 -12.35 -7.61 -7.52
N PHE A 177 -11.88 -6.64 -6.73
CA PHE A 177 -11.12 -5.50 -7.22
C PHE A 177 -9.63 -5.81 -7.09
N ALA A 178 -8.86 -5.54 -8.13
CA ALA A 178 -7.44 -5.89 -8.15
C ALA A 178 -6.61 -4.90 -8.96
N TRP A 179 -5.31 -4.80 -8.62
CA TRP A 179 -4.33 -4.29 -9.55
C TRP A 179 -4.04 -5.35 -10.61
N LEU A 180 -4.22 -4.99 -11.87
CA LEU A 180 -3.91 -5.84 -13.03
C LEU A 180 -2.60 -5.38 -13.66
N PRO A 181 -1.45 -5.98 -13.33
CA PRO A 181 -0.24 -5.80 -14.11
C PRO A 181 -0.49 -6.05 -15.58
N GLU A 182 0.20 -5.34 -16.46
CA GLU A 182 0.00 -5.37 -17.91
C GLU A 182 -0.10 -6.79 -18.48
N ARG A 183 0.66 -7.75 -17.93
CA ARG A 183 0.65 -9.17 -18.32
C ARG A 183 -0.66 -9.93 -17.99
N TYR A 184 -1.49 -9.39 -17.09
CA TYR A 184 -2.78 -10.01 -16.68
C TYR A 184 -3.98 -9.26 -17.24
N SER A 185 -3.76 -8.12 -17.90
CA SER A 185 -4.83 -7.28 -18.40
C SER A 185 -5.20 -7.67 -19.82
N SER A 186 -6.46 -7.99 -20.02
CA SER A 186 -7.09 -8.03 -21.34
C SER A 186 -7.75 -6.70 -21.73
N LEU A 187 -7.70 -5.72 -20.86
CA LEU A 187 -8.31 -4.39 -21.03
C LEU A 187 -7.52 -3.59 -22.06
N GLN A 188 -8.06 -3.49 -23.29
CA GLN A 188 -7.49 -2.64 -24.33
C GLN A 188 -8.24 -1.30 -24.39
N GLY A 189 -7.49 -0.23 -24.19
CA GLY A 189 -7.85 1.08 -24.75
C GLY A 189 -8.57 2.09 -23.86
N PHE A 190 -9.23 1.74 -22.72
CA PHE A 190 -10.07 2.70 -21.98
C PHE A 190 -9.82 2.79 -20.47
N SER A 191 -8.91 2.02 -19.91
CA SER A 191 -8.62 2.04 -18.48
C SER A 191 -7.46 2.96 -18.14
N THR A 192 -7.55 3.66 -17.03
CA THR A 192 -6.45 4.47 -16.51
C THR A 192 -5.26 3.59 -16.14
N VAL A 193 -4.09 3.92 -16.67
CA VAL A 193 -2.83 3.25 -16.34
C VAL A 193 -2.26 3.88 -15.08
N TRP A 194 -2.05 3.05 -14.07
CA TRP A 194 -1.43 3.43 -12.81
C TRP A 194 0.02 2.97 -12.77
N LYS A 195 0.91 3.84 -12.25
CA LYS A 195 2.27 3.45 -11.89
C LYS A 195 2.28 3.12 -10.40
N ILE A 196 2.30 1.81 -10.10
CA ILE A 196 2.24 1.33 -8.73
C ILE A 196 3.65 1.05 -8.23
N PRO A 197 4.09 1.67 -7.12
CA PRO A 197 5.41 1.41 -6.55
C PRO A 197 5.47 0.00 -5.95
N THR A 198 6.63 -0.64 -6.10
CA THR A 198 6.95 -1.96 -5.56
C THR A 198 8.10 -1.85 -4.56
N TYR A 199 9.28 -2.28 -4.94
CA TYR A 199 10.49 -2.17 -4.13
C TYR A 199 11.16 -0.80 -4.28
N TYR A 200 12.11 -0.50 -3.42
CA TYR A 200 12.95 0.67 -3.56
C TYR A 200 14.42 0.34 -3.35
N ASN A 201 15.28 1.12 -3.98
CA ASN A 201 16.71 1.15 -3.74
C ASN A 201 17.08 2.47 -3.08
N LEU A 202 18.05 2.46 -2.17
CA LEU A 202 18.60 3.67 -1.59
C LEU A 202 19.63 4.28 -2.56
N VAL A 203 19.37 5.51 -2.99
CA VAL A 203 20.28 6.29 -3.83
C VAL A 203 20.53 7.64 -3.13
N ARG A 204 21.73 7.86 -2.63
CA ARG A 204 22.10 9.07 -1.86
C ARG A 204 21.09 9.31 -0.71
N ASP A 205 20.87 8.30 0.11
CA ASP A 205 19.94 8.26 1.27
C ASP A 205 18.46 8.56 0.95
N LYS A 206 18.11 8.55 -0.33
CA LYS A 206 16.72 8.70 -0.79
C LYS A 206 16.18 7.39 -1.35
N ARG A 207 14.95 7.07 -1.01
CA ARG A 207 14.24 5.91 -1.56
C ARG A 207 13.88 6.18 -3.02
N LYS A 208 14.46 5.42 -3.94
CA LYS A 208 14.09 5.39 -5.36
C LYS A 208 13.27 4.14 -5.63
N PHE A 209 11.96 4.32 -5.82
CA PHE A 209 11.04 3.20 -6.04
C PHE A 209 11.15 2.63 -7.45
N GLU A 210 10.99 1.30 -7.53
CA GLU A 210 10.66 0.58 -8.73
C GLU A 210 9.14 0.67 -8.95
N TYR A 211 8.70 0.74 -10.21
CA TYR A 211 7.29 0.88 -10.55
C TYR A 211 6.87 -0.16 -11.56
N ILE A 212 5.65 -0.66 -11.40
CA ILE A 212 4.99 -1.45 -12.43
C ILE A 212 3.77 -0.72 -12.96
N LYS A 213 3.45 -0.95 -14.21
CA LYS A 213 2.22 -0.46 -14.82
C LYS A 213 1.10 -1.45 -14.51
N CYS A 214 0.02 -0.93 -13.95
CA CYS A 214 -1.18 -1.68 -13.64
C CYS A 214 -2.42 -0.96 -14.14
N TYR A 215 -3.44 -1.72 -14.44
CA TYR A 215 -4.81 -1.22 -14.57
C TYR A 215 -5.55 -1.51 -13.27
N PHE A 216 -6.58 -0.73 -12.99
CA PHE A 216 -7.50 -1.04 -11.91
C PHE A 216 -8.61 -1.91 -12.45
N GLY A 217 -8.66 -3.16 -12.02
CA GLY A 217 -9.69 -4.13 -12.40
C GLY A 217 -10.85 -4.11 -11.42
N GLU A 218 -12.05 -4.08 -11.97
CA GLU A 218 -13.30 -4.11 -11.23
C GLU A 218 -14.01 -5.45 -11.39
N ARG A 219 -14.98 -5.70 -10.53
CA ARG A 219 -15.82 -6.90 -10.64
C ARG A 219 -16.53 -6.93 -11.99
N GLY A 220 -16.44 -8.07 -12.65
CA GLY A 220 -17.03 -8.29 -13.99
C GLY A 220 -16.07 -8.00 -15.15
N ASP A 221 -14.95 -7.33 -14.90
CA ASP A 221 -13.92 -7.11 -15.93
C ASP A 221 -13.29 -8.43 -16.36
N LEU A 222 -12.99 -8.53 -17.64
CA LEU A 222 -12.27 -9.68 -18.19
C LEU A 222 -10.77 -9.53 -17.90
N ALA A 223 -10.20 -10.52 -17.25
CA ALA A 223 -8.78 -10.58 -16.93
C ALA A 223 -8.25 -12.01 -17.02
N THR A 224 -6.93 -12.10 -17.06
CA THR A 224 -6.21 -13.36 -16.91
C THR A 224 -5.69 -13.42 -15.47
N PHE A 225 -5.92 -14.50 -14.76
CA PHE A 225 -5.52 -14.69 -13.35
C PHE A 225 -5.23 -16.16 -13.06
N ARG A 226 -4.68 -16.43 -11.91
CA ARG A 226 -4.62 -17.78 -11.33
C ARG A 226 -5.67 -17.90 -10.24
N LEU A 227 -5.96 -19.13 -9.86
CA LEU A 227 -6.82 -19.45 -8.73
C LEU A 227 -6.00 -20.19 -7.67
N ASP A 228 -6.32 -19.96 -6.42
CA ASP A 228 -5.90 -20.86 -5.36
C ASP A 228 -6.84 -22.08 -5.29
N GLU A 229 -6.53 -23.04 -4.43
CA GLU A 229 -7.31 -24.29 -4.26
C GLU A 229 -8.76 -24.06 -3.80
N GLU A 230 -9.09 -22.87 -3.30
CA GLU A 230 -10.43 -22.49 -2.87
C GLU A 230 -11.13 -21.54 -3.85
N GLY A 231 -10.49 -21.24 -4.99
CA GLY A 231 -11.06 -20.42 -6.06
C GLY A 231 -10.88 -18.92 -5.89
N GLU A 232 -10.01 -18.47 -4.97
CA GLU A 232 -9.67 -17.07 -4.84
C GLU A 232 -8.73 -16.61 -5.97
N HIS A 233 -8.96 -15.39 -6.47
CA HIS A 233 -8.17 -14.83 -7.57
C HIS A 233 -6.77 -14.43 -7.13
N VAL A 234 -5.77 -14.80 -7.92
CA VAL A 234 -4.36 -14.54 -7.63
C VAL A 234 -3.67 -13.88 -8.83
N LEU A 235 -3.14 -12.68 -8.59
CA LEU A 235 -2.45 -11.84 -9.58
C LEU A 235 -1.07 -11.45 -9.02
N LEU A 236 -0.16 -12.42 -8.96
CA LEU A 236 1.19 -12.21 -8.41
C LEU A 236 2.00 -11.20 -9.22
N ILE A 237 2.82 -10.41 -8.52
CA ILE A 237 3.85 -9.54 -9.13
C ILE A 237 5.23 -10.10 -8.92
#